data_886bd37be625ba4a92d3ee410d5e60ea
#
_entry.id   886bd37be625ba4a92d3ee410d5e60ea
#
_cell.length_a   1.000
_cell.length_b   1.000
_cell.length_c   1.000
_cell.angle_alpha   90.00
_cell.angle_beta   90.00
_cell.angle_gamma   90.00
#
_symmetry.space_group_name_H-M   'P 1'
#
loop_
_entity.id
_entity.type
_entity.pdbx_description
1 polymer ?
#
loop_
_entity_poly.entity_id
_entity_poly.type
_entity_poly.pdbx_seq_one_letter_code
_entity_poly.pdbx_strand_id
1 'polypeptide(L)'
;MKPFTSNVSYDFAMAPVPMWHSTIFGPYFVVGAIFSGIAGLLIAMAALRKFLHLEEYLRPVHFENLGKLLLTMSLLWGYFTFNERLTTWYGNGTAEFNTFQVTQSGTYSPLFWTMVLVNFVIPVCILSIRRFRTITGCVIAS
;
A
#
# COMPACT_ATOMS: atom_id res chain seq x y z
N MET A 1 20.91 -13.40 8.16
CA MET A 1 19.83 -14.08 7.40
C MET A 1 19.11 -13.01 6.60
N LYS A 2 19.18 -13.06 5.26
CA LYS A 2 18.32 -12.20 4.43
C LYS A 2 16.89 -12.73 4.57
N PRO A 3 15.91 -11.90 4.87
CA PRO A 3 14.54 -12.39 5.03
C PRO A 3 14.04 -12.97 3.69
N PHE A 4 13.44 -14.13 3.76
CA PHE A 4 12.94 -14.88 2.59
C PHE A 4 12.05 -14.02 1.67
N THR A 5 11.21 -13.18 2.26
CA THR A 5 10.32 -12.25 1.54
C THR A 5 11.05 -11.25 0.66
N SER A 6 12.22 -10.76 1.10
CA SER A 6 13.02 -9.84 0.29
C SER A 6 13.64 -10.55 -0.91
N ASN A 7 14.12 -11.79 -0.75
CA ASN A 7 14.67 -12.56 -1.86
C ASN A 7 13.57 -12.84 -2.91
N VAL A 8 12.39 -13.27 -2.48
CA VAL A 8 11.24 -13.49 -3.37
C VAL A 8 10.87 -12.22 -4.14
N SER A 9 10.91 -11.05 -3.49
CA SER A 9 10.60 -9.79 -4.18
C SER A 9 11.61 -9.44 -5.28
N TYR A 10 12.90 -9.70 -5.03
CA TYR A 10 13.94 -9.47 -6.04
C TYR A 10 13.87 -10.47 -7.19
N ASP A 11 13.61 -11.74 -6.90
CA ASP A 11 13.59 -12.80 -7.90
C ASP A 11 12.37 -12.71 -8.83
N PHE A 12 11.20 -12.45 -8.30
CA PHE A 12 9.95 -12.48 -9.08
C PHE A 12 9.48 -11.13 -9.61
N ALA A 13 9.76 -10.04 -8.92
CA ALA A 13 9.24 -8.73 -9.31
C ALA A 13 10.30 -7.83 -9.96
N MET A 14 11.57 -7.94 -9.56
CA MET A 14 12.63 -7.07 -10.07
C MET A 14 13.42 -7.71 -11.22
N ALA A 15 13.61 -9.03 -11.21
CA ALA A 15 14.36 -9.75 -12.25
C ALA A 15 13.78 -9.60 -13.68
N PRO A 16 12.46 -9.51 -13.89
CA PRO A 16 11.89 -9.31 -15.23
C PRO A 16 12.21 -7.95 -15.86
N VAL A 17 12.63 -6.97 -15.07
CA VAL A 17 12.90 -5.60 -15.57
C VAL A 17 14.41 -5.36 -15.66
N PRO A 18 15.02 -5.46 -16.84
CA PRO A 18 16.44 -5.24 -17.01
C PRO A 18 16.82 -3.78 -16.71
N MET A 19 17.99 -3.58 -16.08
CA MET A 19 18.57 -2.27 -15.74
C MET A 19 17.82 -1.45 -14.67
N TRP A 20 16.82 -2.02 -13.97
CA TRP A 20 16.19 -1.35 -12.87
C TRP A 20 16.93 -1.64 -11.56
N HIS A 21 17.39 -0.59 -10.90
CA HIS A 21 18.11 -0.66 -9.63
C HIS A 21 17.35 0.17 -8.58
N SER A 22 16.80 -0.49 -7.58
CA SER A 22 16.17 0.17 -6.44
C SER A 22 16.56 -0.53 -5.14
N THR A 23 17.25 0.18 -4.26
CA THR A 23 17.64 -0.35 -2.93
C THR A 23 16.45 -0.47 -2.00
N ILE A 24 15.43 0.38 -2.17
CA ILE A 24 14.24 0.45 -1.31
C ILE A 24 13.15 -0.55 -1.73
N PHE A 25 13.32 -1.22 -2.87
CA PHE A 25 12.30 -2.10 -3.45
C PHE A 25 11.92 -3.26 -2.53
N GLY A 26 12.87 -3.91 -1.87
CA GLY A 26 12.61 -5.00 -0.94
C GLY A 26 11.68 -4.60 0.22
N PRO A 27 12.03 -3.58 1.02
CA PRO A 27 11.15 -3.03 2.05
C PRO A 27 9.81 -2.52 1.50
N TYR A 28 9.81 -1.85 0.36
CA TYR A 28 8.60 -1.37 -0.30
C TYR A 28 7.63 -2.51 -0.64
N PHE A 29 8.13 -3.59 -1.22
CA PHE A 29 7.35 -4.78 -1.55
C PHE A 29 6.75 -5.44 -0.30
N VAL A 30 7.55 -5.58 0.77
CA VAL A 30 7.09 -6.17 2.04
C VAL A 30 5.98 -5.33 2.67
N VAL A 31 6.12 -4.01 2.69
CA VAL A 31 5.09 -3.10 3.21
C VAL A 31 3.82 -3.18 2.38
N GLY A 32 3.93 -3.22 1.05
CA GLY A 32 2.79 -3.40 0.16
C GLY A 32 2.07 -4.73 0.37
N ALA A 33 2.82 -5.82 0.57
CA ALA A 33 2.26 -7.13 0.86
C ALA A 33 1.51 -7.17 2.21
N ILE A 34 2.09 -6.57 3.26
CA ILE A 34 1.44 -6.47 4.57
C ILE A 34 0.19 -5.59 4.48
N PHE A 35 0.28 -4.45 3.80
CA PHE A 35 -0.84 -3.54 3.57
C PHE A 35 -2.02 -4.24 2.89
N SER A 36 -1.77 -4.95 1.78
CA SER A 36 -2.80 -5.71 1.08
C SER A 36 -3.33 -6.89 1.88
N GLY A 37 -2.48 -7.53 2.69
CA GLY A 37 -2.88 -8.61 3.60
C GLY A 37 -3.84 -8.14 4.68
N ILE A 38 -3.57 -6.98 5.29
CA ILE A 38 -4.46 -6.37 6.30
C ILE A 38 -5.79 -5.95 5.66
N ALA A 39 -5.74 -5.37 4.46
CA ALA A 39 -6.93 -5.00 3.72
C ALA A 39 -7.80 -6.23 3.40
N GLY A 40 -7.20 -7.29 2.88
CA GLY A 40 -7.88 -8.57 2.62
C GLY A 40 -8.49 -9.19 3.88
N LEU A 41 -7.79 -9.10 5.01
CA LEU A 41 -8.27 -9.60 6.29
C LEU A 41 -9.46 -8.80 6.81
N LEU A 42 -9.47 -7.47 6.65
CA LEU A 42 -10.62 -6.61 6.99
C LEU A 42 -11.86 -6.96 6.16
N ILE A 43 -11.69 -7.15 4.85
CA ILE A 43 -12.77 -7.56 3.96
C ILE A 43 -13.29 -8.95 4.35
N ALA A 44 -12.40 -9.92 4.59
CA ALA A 44 -12.77 -11.26 5.02
C ALA A 44 -13.54 -11.25 6.36
N MET A 45 -13.06 -10.48 7.34
CA MET A 45 -13.74 -10.34 8.63
C MET A 45 -15.13 -9.70 8.48
N ALA A 46 -15.27 -8.68 7.63
CA ALA A 46 -16.56 -8.05 7.36
C ALA A 46 -17.54 -9.02 6.65
N ALA A 47 -17.03 -9.79 5.69
CA ALA A 47 -17.80 -10.83 5.00
C ALA A 47 -18.27 -11.93 5.98
N LEU A 48 -17.37 -12.48 6.78
CA LEU A 48 -17.67 -13.49 7.78
C LEU A 48 -18.70 -12.98 8.81
N ARG A 49 -18.53 -11.74 9.27
CA ARG A 49 -19.49 -11.11 10.17
C ARG A 49 -20.90 -11.04 9.58
N LYS A 50 -20.99 -10.66 8.29
CA LYS A 50 -22.27 -10.51 7.59
C LYS A 50 -22.91 -11.84 7.22
N PHE A 51 -22.12 -12.83 6.74
CA PHE A 51 -22.66 -14.10 6.24
C PHE A 51 -22.87 -15.14 7.34
N LEU A 52 -22.00 -15.20 8.35
CA LEU A 52 -22.08 -16.19 9.43
C LEU A 52 -22.68 -15.63 10.74
N HIS A 53 -23.13 -14.37 10.77
CA HIS A 53 -23.68 -13.72 11.95
C HIS A 53 -22.78 -13.82 13.20
N LEU A 54 -21.46 -13.77 13.01
CA LEU A 54 -20.44 -13.86 14.05
C LEU A 54 -20.23 -12.51 14.78
N GLU A 55 -21.32 -11.81 15.09
CA GLU A 55 -21.25 -10.48 15.70
C GLU A 55 -20.70 -10.51 17.12
N GLU A 56 -20.91 -11.61 17.85
CA GLU A 56 -20.40 -11.79 19.21
C GLU A 56 -18.86 -11.94 19.25
N TYR A 57 -18.27 -12.59 18.24
CA TYR A 57 -16.82 -12.83 18.18
C TYR A 57 -16.06 -11.68 17.53
N LEU A 58 -16.60 -11.11 16.46
CA LEU A 58 -16.00 -10.02 15.69
C LEU A 58 -16.45 -8.65 16.21
N ARG A 59 -15.91 -8.26 17.36
CA ARG A 59 -16.23 -6.97 17.99
C ARG A 59 -15.72 -5.78 17.18
N PRO A 60 -16.37 -4.61 17.23
CA PRO A 60 -15.90 -3.38 16.55
C PRO A 60 -14.47 -2.97 16.91
N VAL A 61 -14.01 -3.34 18.10
CA VAL A 61 -12.62 -3.06 18.57
C VAL A 61 -11.57 -3.71 17.68
N HIS A 62 -11.83 -4.89 17.13
CA HIS A 62 -10.90 -5.57 16.22
C HIS A 62 -10.75 -4.80 14.91
N PHE A 63 -11.84 -4.28 14.36
CA PHE A 63 -11.83 -3.43 13.16
C PHE A 63 -11.12 -2.10 13.43
N GLU A 64 -11.32 -1.50 14.59
CA GLU A 64 -10.63 -0.27 14.96
C GLU A 64 -9.11 -0.46 15.06
N ASN A 65 -8.65 -1.56 15.66
CA ASN A 65 -7.23 -1.86 15.79
C ASN A 65 -6.58 -2.19 14.44
N LEU A 66 -7.25 -3.00 13.62
CA LEU A 66 -6.79 -3.28 12.25
C LEU A 66 -6.81 -2.03 11.37
N GLY A 67 -7.80 -1.16 11.53
CA GLY A 67 -7.85 0.14 10.85
C GLY A 67 -6.69 1.06 11.23
N LYS A 68 -6.26 1.08 12.50
CA LYS A 68 -5.05 1.82 12.93
C LYS A 68 -3.79 1.23 12.30
N LEU A 69 -3.70 -0.09 12.24
CA LEU A 69 -2.57 -0.76 11.60
C LEU A 69 -2.55 -0.49 10.10
N LEU A 70 -3.71 -0.55 9.42
CA LEU A 70 -3.85 -0.21 8.01
C LEU A 70 -3.41 1.25 7.74
N LEU A 71 -3.83 2.19 8.59
CA LEU A 71 -3.40 3.59 8.50
C LEU A 71 -1.88 3.73 8.60
N THR A 72 -1.27 3.05 9.57
CA THR A 72 0.20 3.09 9.75
C THR A 72 0.91 2.53 8.52
N MET A 73 0.44 1.42 7.97
CA MET A 73 1.01 0.81 6.78
C MET A 73 0.81 1.67 5.52
N SER A 74 -0.34 2.33 5.40
CA SER A 74 -0.61 3.29 4.32
C SER A 74 0.36 4.49 4.37
N LEU A 75 0.60 5.05 5.55
CA LEU A 75 1.56 6.13 5.73
C LEU A 75 2.99 5.68 5.40
N LEU A 76 3.38 4.49 5.82
CA LEU A 76 4.68 3.93 5.52
C LEU A 76 4.87 3.65 4.03
N TRP A 77 3.83 3.13 3.36
CA TRP A 77 3.82 2.94 1.92
C TRP A 77 3.96 4.27 1.17
N GLY A 78 3.22 5.28 1.58
CA GLY A 78 3.32 6.64 1.02
C GLY A 78 4.71 7.25 1.21
N TYR A 79 5.32 7.05 2.38
CA TYR A 79 6.69 7.48 2.66
C TYR A 79 7.71 6.81 1.71
N PHE A 80 7.61 5.51 1.50
CA PHE A 80 8.50 4.81 0.57
C PHE A 80 8.29 5.24 -0.88
N THR A 81 7.05 5.40 -1.31
CA THR A 81 6.71 5.90 -2.65
C THR A 81 7.29 7.30 -2.87
N PHE A 82 7.16 8.18 -1.88
CA PHE A 82 7.74 9.51 -1.93
C PHE A 82 9.26 9.48 -2.03
N ASN A 83 9.94 8.69 -1.19
CA ASN A 83 11.39 8.56 -1.19
C ASN A 83 11.93 8.01 -2.51
N GLU A 84 11.28 7.00 -3.08
CA GLU A 84 11.67 6.45 -4.38
C GLU A 84 11.59 7.51 -5.47
N ARG A 85 10.52 8.30 -5.48
CA ARG A 85 10.35 9.41 -6.43
C ARG A 85 11.38 10.52 -6.22
N LEU A 86 11.64 10.88 -4.97
CA LEU A 86 12.65 11.88 -4.62
C LEU A 86 14.05 11.45 -5.04
N THR A 87 14.40 10.19 -4.82
CA THR A 87 15.70 9.63 -5.20
C THR A 87 15.89 9.62 -6.72
N THR A 88 14.87 9.23 -7.47
CA THR A 88 14.90 9.25 -8.93
C THR A 88 15.02 10.68 -9.48
N TRP A 89 14.31 11.63 -8.88
CA TRP A 89 14.39 13.03 -9.27
C TRP A 89 15.75 13.64 -8.97
N TYR A 90 16.34 13.35 -7.82
CA TYR A 90 17.65 13.87 -7.40
C TYR A 90 18.81 13.17 -8.13
N GLY A 91 18.68 11.87 -8.41
CA GLY A 91 19.72 11.06 -9.06
C GLY A 91 19.95 11.39 -10.52
N ASN A 92 18.99 12.04 -11.19
CA ASN A 92 19.04 12.52 -12.59
C ASN A 92 19.62 11.49 -13.61
N GLY A 93 19.39 10.20 -13.36
CA GLY A 93 19.74 9.13 -14.29
C GLY A 93 18.89 9.22 -15.55
N THR A 94 19.48 9.35 -16.73
CA THR A 94 18.77 9.61 -18.00
C THR A 94 17.71 8.56 -18.33
N ALA A 95 17.93 7.29 -18.04
CA ALA A 95 16.97 6.21 -18.28
C ALA A 95 15.81 6.22 -17.27
N GLU A 96 16.13 6.44 -15.99
CA GLU A 96 15.13 6.48 -14.90
C GLU A 96 14.29 7.75 -14.96
N PHE A 97 14.90 8.88 -15.33
CA PHE A 97 14.22 10.16 -15.47
C PHE A 97 13.17 10.16 -16.60
N ASN A 98 13.45 9.49 -17.70
CA ASN A 98 12.47 9.31 -18.78
C ASN A 98 11.25 8.52 -18.32
N THR A 99 11.46 7.42 -17.59
CA THR A 99 10.37 6.63 -17.00
C THR A 99 9.57 7.44 -15.98
N PHE A 100 10.26 8.25 -15.18
CA PHE A 100 9.65 9.17 -14.22
C PHE A 100 8.74 10.20 -14.91
N GLN A 101 9.24 10.86 -15.99
CA GLN A 101 8.42 11.83 -16.72
C GLN A 101 7.22 11.20 -17.40
N VAL A 102 7.35 10.04 -18.03
CA VAL A 102 6.25 9.32 -18.68
C VAL A 102 5.20 8.89 -17.66
N THR A 103 5.60 8.53 -16.45
CA THR A 103 4.70 8.10 -15.39
C THR A 103 3.97 9.28 -14.74
N GLN A 104 4.63 10.42 -14.54
CA GLN A 104 4.02 11.57 -13.85
C GLN A 104 3.29 12.57 -14.76
N SER A 105 3.81 12.79 -15.96
CA SER A 105 3.29 13.81 -16.88
C SER A 105 2.92 13.26 -18.25
N GLY A 106 3.14 11.97 -18.50
CA GLY A 106 2.88 11.29 -19.76
C GLY A 106 1.53 10.56 -19.82
N THR A 107 1.43 9.65 -20.76
CA THR A 107 0.22 8.85 -21.04
C THR A 107 -0.26 8.03 -19.83
N TYR A 108 0.64 7.65 -18.92
CA TYR A 108 0.32 6.86 -17.71
C TYR A 108 0.06 7.70 -16.46
N SER A 109 0.12 9.02 -16.57
CA SER A 109 -0.13 9.95 -15.45
C SER A 109 -1.48 9.70 -14.73
N PRO A 110 -2.61 9.53 -15.41
CA PRO A 110 -3.88 9.32 -14.71
C PRO A 110 -3.90 8.00 -13.92
N LEU A 111 -3.26 6.96 -14.41
CA LEU A 111 -3.14 5.68 -13.72
C LEU A 111 -2.33 5.79 -12.42
N PHE A 112 -1.20 6.49 -12.48
CA PHE A 112 -0.33 6.73 -11.33
C PHE A 112 -1.05 7.55 -10.24
N TRP A 113 -1.68 8.65 -10.62
CA TRP A 113 -2.40 9.49 -9.67
C TRP A 113 -3.61 8.79 -9.07
N THR A 114 -4.32 7.98 -9.84
CA THR A 114 -5.41 7.13 -9.32
C THR A 114 -4.89 6.14 -8.29
N MET A 115 -3.75 5.49 -8.54
CA MET A 115 -3.11 4.58 -7.59
C MET A 115 -2.76 5.29 -6.28
N VAL A 116 -2.16 6.48 -6.35
CA VAL A 116 -1.80 7.28 -5.15
C VAL A 116 -3.06 7.71 -4.39
N LEU A 117 -4.09 8.15 -5.08
CA LEU A 117 -5.35 8.55 -4.46
C LEU A 117 -6.01 7.37 -3.74
N VAL A 118 -6.14 6.23 -4.41
CA VAL A 118 -6.82 5.04 -3.85
C VAL A 118 -6.03 4.42 -2.71
N ASN A 119 -4.72 4.23 -2.87
CA ASN A 119 -3.91 3.52 -1.88
C ASN A 119 -3.41 4.38 -0.72
N PHE A 120 -3.34 5.69 -0.90
CA PHE A 120 -2.80 6.60 0.13
C PHE A 120 -3.83 7.61 0.63
N VAL A 121 -4.39 8.43 -0.25
CA VAL A 121 -5.23 9.56 0.18
C VAL A 121 -6.55 9.08 0.79
N ILE A 122 -7.22 8.12 0.16
CA ILE A 122 -8.51 7.62 0.64
C ILE A 122 -8.37 6.91 1.99
N PRO A 123 -7.48 5.92 2.19
CA PRO A 123 -7.27 5.29 3.49
C PRO A 123 -6.87 6.28 4.57
N VAL A 124 -5.93 7.19 4.28
CA VAL A 124 -5.48 8.18 5.26
C VAL A 124 -6.62 9.11 5.67
N CYS A 125 -7.41 9.64 4.73
CA CYS A 125 -8.52 10.52 5.05
C CYS A 125 -9.62 9.82 5.86
N ILE A 126 -10.01 8.61 5.48
CA ILE A 126 -11.07 7.88 6.15
C ILE A 126 -10.63 7.41 7.54
N LEU A 127 -9.43 6.83 7.66
CA LEU A 127 -8.96 6.23 8.90
C LEU A 127 -8.37 7.24 9.89
N SER A 128 -7.95 8.43 9.43
CA SER A 128 -7.45 9.50 10.30
C SER A 128 -8.54 10.03 11.22
N ILE A 129 -9.76 10.15 10.72
CA ILE A 129 -10.88 10.67 11.50
C ILE A 129 -11.50 9.54 12.32
N ARG A 130 -11.42 9.64 13.65
CA ARG A 130 -11.91 8.62 14.60
C ARG A 130 -13.39 8.28 14.39
N ARG A 131 -14.18 9.23 13.92
CA ARG A 131 -15.63 9.06 13.66
C ARG A 131 -15.92 8.16 12.46
N PHE A 132 -15.03 8.13 11.46
CA PHE A 132 -15.16 7.29 10.27
C PHE A 132 -14.47 5.93 10.41
N ARG A 133 -13.72 5.72 11.49
CA ARG A 133 -13.07 4.44 11.80
C ARG A 133 -14.07 3.41 12.34
N THR A 134 -15.24 3.35 11.73
CA THR A 134 -16.25 2.32 11.95
C THR A 134 -15.97 1.12 11.06
N ILE A 135 -16.70 0.04 11.25
CA ILE A 135 -16.59 -1.18 10.42
C ILE A 135 -16.71 -0.83 8.94
N THR A 136 -17.71 -0.03 8.58
CA THR A 136 -17.95 0.40 7.20
C THR A 136 -16.80 1.23 6.66
N GLY A 137 -16.26 2.18 7.43
CA GLY A 137 -15.12 3.00 7.04
C GLY A 137 -13.84 2.20 6.84
N CYS A 138 -13.58 1.22 7.70
CA CYS A 138 -12.43 0.32 7.56
C CYS A 138 -12.53 -0.54 6.29
N VAL A 139 -13.72 -1.02 5.95
CA VAL A 139 -13.96 -1.83 4.75
C VAL A 139 -13.87 -0.98 3.47
N ILE A 140 -14.33 0.27 3.51
CA ILE A 140 -14.20 1.17 2.34
C ILE A 140 -12.73 1.56 2.10
N ALA A 141 -11.95 1.66 3.18
CA ALA A 141 -10.53 2.02 3.11
C ALA A 141 -9.60 0.85 2.75
N SER A 142 -10.07 -0.39 2.89
CA SER A 142 -9.32 -1.61 2.53
C SER A 142 -9.49 -1.97 1.06
#